data_5d0327b7ad722e3e9b06ee96f0d09bdd
#
_entry.id   5d0327b7ad722e3e9b06ee96f0d09bdd
#
_cell.length_a   1.000
_cell.length_b   1.000
_cell.length_c   1.000
_cell.angle_alpha   90.00
_cell.angle_beta   90.00
_cell.angle_gamma   90.00
#
_symmetry.space_group_name_H-M   'P 1'
#
loop_
_entity.id
_entity.type
_entity.pdbx_description
1 polymer ?
#
loop_
_entity_poly.entity_id
_entity_poly.type
_entity_poly.pdbx_seq_one_letter_code
_entity_poly.pdbx_strand_id
1 'polypeptide(L)'
;KKQLELIKPDIFWEVNTIIPVKLKGDYRIMITIHDMFPIEYVEYFGRVYNIYFKHNLKKTLKNTDMILYNSEQTKRTTEKFFPEAKDIDNVNAYIISNPVRKNWISTDENYFLYIGNMEKRKGVDLLINGYLKYKELGGKKKLIIGGKMQEDDINTLVHDAMEKDKDITYLDYVAHNKKLELYAGMSAFVFPSKAEGFGMPIIEVMRFNKPIIASNLPIFDEITDGNINTFDLYCSADEQIKNLAQIMLNYNTNVDESAYEAVVNRYLPERLGKIVYDFVNGYRNNN
;
A
#
# COMPACT_ATOMS: atom_id res chain seq x y z
N LYS A 1 -29.66 -2.64 7.76
CA LYS A 1 -30.74 -1.64 7.93
C LYS A 1 -31.48 -1.82 9.27
N LYS A 2 -32.11 -2.97 9.52
CA LYS A 2 -32.82 -3.23 10.79
C LYS A 2 -31.99 -2.94 12.04
N GLN A 3 -30.68 -3.27 12.01
CA GLN A 3 -29.76 -3.00 13.12
C GLN A 3 -29.55 -1.48 13.32
N LEU A 4 -29.39 -0.69 12.25
CA LEU A 4 -29.24 0.75 12.34
C LEU A 4 -30.50 1.44 12.90
N GLU A 5 -31.68 0.94 12.55
CA GLU A 5 -32.96 1.42 13.12
C GLU A 5 -33.07 1.17 14.63
N LEU A 6 -32.44 0.08 15.12
CA LEU A 6 -32.42 -0.27 16.54
C LEU A 6 -31.34 0.52 17.31
N ILE A 7 -30.15 0.67 16.74
CA ILE A 7 -28.98 1.29 17.39
C ILE A 7 -29.11 2.82 17.38
N LYS A 8 -29.73 3.39 16.34
CA LYS A 8 -29.87 4.85 16.12
C LYS A 8 -28.55 5.58 16.32
N PRO A 9 -27.49 5.25 15.52
CA PRO A 9 -26.19 5.87 15.67
C PRO A 9 -26.25 7.34 15.25
N ASP A 10 -25.40 8.19 15.80
CA ASP A 10 -25.19 9.55 15.28
C ASP A 10 -24.45 9.52 13.93
N ILE A 11 -23.52 8.59 13.77
CA ILE A 11 -22.70 8.43 12.58
C ILE A 11 -22.66 6.96 12.17
N PHE A 12 -22.89 6.70 10.88
CA PHE A 12 -22.62 5.42 10.24
C PHE A 12 -21.32 5.54 9.46
N TRP A 13 -20.29 4.82 9.87
CA TRP A 13 -19.02 4.79 9.18
C TRP A 13 -18.87 3.52 8.34
N GLU A 14 -18.88 3.67 7.02
CA GLU A 14 -18.53 2.61 6.08
C GLU A 14 -17.01 2.63 5.84
N VAL A 15 -16.35 1.59 6.27
CA VAL A 15 -14.88 1.45 6.14
C VAL A 15 -14.43 1.08 4.72
N ASN A 16 -15.38 0.81 3.82
CA ASN A 16 -15.13 0.59 2.40
C ASN A 16 -15.59 1.79 1.56
N THR A 17 -15.10 1.83 0.32
CA THR A 17 -15.33 2.95 -0.60
C THR A 17 -16.77 3.05 -1.09
N ILE A 18 -17.52 1.94 -1.13
CA ILE A 18 -18.87 1.89 -1.71
C ILE A 18 -19.88 1.37 -0.69
N ILE A 19 -20.98 2.10 -0.54
CA ILE A 19 -22.16 1.63 0.20
C ILE A 19 -23.10 0.90 -0.79
N PRO A 20 -23.21 -0.44 -0.72
CA PRO A 20 -23.95 -1.22 -1.72
C PRO A 20 -25.47 -1.12 -1.59
N VAL A 21 -25.98 -0.49 -0.52
CA VAL A 21 -27.39 -0.41 -0.20
C VAL A 21 -27.82 1.02 0.10
N LYS A 22 -29.03 1.40 -0.28
CA LYS A 22 -29.60 2.69 0.11
C LYS A 22 -29.85 2.70 1.62
N LEU A 23 -29.14 3.55 2.34
CA LEU A 23 -29.33 3.83 3.76
C LEU A 23 -30.45 4.86 3.92
N LYS A 24 -31.20 4.78 5.03
CA LYS A 24 -32.22 5.73 5.46
C LYS A 24 -32.19 5.79 6.97
N GLY A 25 -32.10 6.95 7.54
CA GLY A 25 -32.06 7.18 8.98
C GLY A 25 -31.63 8.62 9.27
N ASP A 26 -31.77 9.00 10.51
CA ASP A 26 -31.33 10.30 11.03
C ASP A 26 -29.91 10.14 11.63
N TYR A 27 -28.94 9.87 10.74
CA TYR A 27 -27.52 9.75 11.07
C TYR A 27 -26.67 10.25 9.91
N ARG A 28 -25.48 10.72 10.24
CA ARG A 28 -24.47 11.13 9.24
C ARG A 28 -23.77 9.91 8.67
N ILE A 29 -23.32 10.03 7.42
CA ILE A 29 -22.63 8.97 6.70
C ILE A 29 -21.19 9.38 6.48
N MET A 30 -20.25 8.58 7.00
CA MET A 30 -18.83 8.68 6.72
C MET A 30 -18.38 7.46 5.91
N ILE A 31 -17.54 7.68 4.93
CA ILE A 31 -16.91 6.60 4.13
C ILE A 31 -15.40 6.69 4.19
N THR A 32 -14.72 5.56 3.97
CA THR A 32 -13.27 5.55 3.75
C THR A 32 -12.98 5.24 2.29
N ILE A 33 -12.22 6.10 1.61
CA ILE A 33 -11.74 5.84 0.25
C ILE A 33 -10.27 5.41 0.33
N HIS A 34 -10.00 4.13 0.01
CA HIS A 34 -8.67 3.54 0.07
C HIS A 34 -7.86 3.75 -1.20
N ASP A 35 -8.51 3.69 -2.36
CA ASP A 35 -7.94 3.87 -3.67
C ASP A 35 -9.03 4.11 -4.72
N MET A 36 -8.59 4.46 -5.92
CA MET A 36 -9.42 4.64 -7.10
C MET A 36 -9.04 3.65 -8.22
N PHE A 37 -8.35 2.56 -7.87
CA PHE A 37 -7.80 1.59 -8.83
C PHE A 37 -8.81 1.04 -9.84
N PRO A 38 -10.05 0.69 -9.46
CA PRO A 38 -11.02 0.22 -10.45
C PRO A 38 -11.31 1.22 -11.58
N ILE A 39 -10.98 2.53 -11.37
CA ILE A 39 -11.14 3.58 -12.37
C ILE A 39 -9.82 3.88 -13.08
N GLU A 40 -8.71 3.93 -12.34
CA GLU A 40 -7.39 4.29 -12.88
C GLU A 40 -6.76 3.16 -13.69
N TYR A 41 -6.94 1.91 -13.26
CA TYR A 41 -6.27 0.73 -13.79
C TYR A 41 -7.28 -0.32 -14.25
N VAL A 42 -8.05 0.02 -15.30
CA VAL A 42 -9.11 -0.83 -15.84
C VAL A 42 -8.57 -2.19 -16.31
N GLU A 43 -7.30 -2.24 -16.72
CA GLU A 43 -6.60 -3.45 -17.15
C GLU A 43 -6.49 -4.50 -16.04
N TYR A 44 -6.39 -4.10 -14.76
CA TYR A 44 -6.34 -5.03 -13.62
C TYR A 44 -7.73 -5.44 -13.11
N PHE A 45 -8.74 -4.59 -13.28
CA PHE A 45 -10.07 -4.79 -12.68
C PHE A 45 -11.16 -5.13 -13.70
N GLY A 46 -10.94 -4.85 -14.98
CA GLY A 46 -11.89 -5.08 -16.05
C GLY A 46 -12.98 -4.02 -16.18
N ARG A 47 -13.50 -3.85 -17.40
CA ARG A 47 -14.44 -2.78 -17.76
C ARG A 47 -15.79 -2.87 -17.01
N VAL A 48 -16.28 -4.08 -16.76
CA VAL A 48 -17.57 -4.27 -16.09
C VAL A 48 -17.49 -3.79 -14.65
N TYR A 49 -16.41 -4.16 -13.93
CA TYR A 49 -16.21 -3.71 -12.56
C TYR A 49 -15.96 -2.20 -12.48
N ASN A 50 -15.21 -1.64 -13.43
CA ASN A 50 -15.03 -0.18 -13.53
C ASN A 50 -16.37 0.56 -13.62
N ILE A 51 -17.28 0.14 -14.51
CA ILE A 51 -18.62 0.77 -14.66
C ILE A 51 -19.42 0.61 -13.37
N TYR A 52 -19.42 -0.58 -12.78
CA TYR A 52 -20.09 -0.85 -11.51
C TYR A 52 -19.56 0.06 -10.39
N PHE A 53 -18.24 0.13 -10.23
CA PHE A 53 -17.58 0.92 -9.21
C PHE A 53 -17.90 2.41 -9.37
N LYS A 54 -17.72 2.95 -10.59
CA LYS A 54 -17.99 4.36 -10.90
C LYS A 54 -19.44 4.75 -10.60
N HIS A 55 -20.39 3.92 -11.02
CA HIS A 55 -21.80 4.17 -10.79
C HIS A 55 -22.17 4.15 -9.30
N ASN A 56 -21.68 3.16 -8.55
CA ASN A 56 -22.01 3.02 -7.13
C ASN A 56 -21.28 4.05 -6.27
N LEU A 57 -20.03 4.39 -6.57
CA LEU A 57 -19.33 5.45 -5.87
C LEU A 57 -20.02 6.79 -6.04
N LYS A 58 -20.45 7.15 -7.27
CA LYS A 58 -21.23 8.37 -7.51
C LYS A 58 -22.52 8.41 -6.69
N LYS A 59 -23.20 7.27 -6.53
CA LYS A 59 -24.39 7.19 -5.65
C LYS A 59 -24.05 7.31 -4.17
N THR A 60 -22.93 6.73 -3.75
CA THR A 60 -22.44 6.80 -2.39
C THR A 60 -22.11 8.23 -2.02
N LEU A 61 -21.31 8.93 -2.82
CA LEU A 61 -20.90 10.31 -2.59
C LEU A 61 -22.10 11.28 -2.42
N LYS A 62 -23.19 11.09 -3.17
CA LYS A 62 -24.41 11.90 -3.03
C LYS A 62 -25.10 11.83 -1.66
N ASN A 63 -24.79 10.83 -0.87
CA ASN A 63 -25.38 10.60 0.44
C ASN A 63 -24.33 10.57 1.55
N THR A 64 -23.10 11.02 1.23
CA THR A 64 -21.96 11.02 2.15
C THR A 64 -21.80 12.41 2.73
N ASP A 65 -21.70 12.50 4.04
CA ASP A 65 -21.45 13.73 4.78
C ASP A 65 -19.96 13.95 5.03
N MET A 66 -19.18 12.86 5.16
CA MET A 66 -17.76 12.90 5.52
C MET A 66 -16.96 11.85 4.77
N ILE A 67 -15.74 12.21 4.36
CA ILE A 67 -14.80 11.28 3.71
C ILE A 67 -13.51 11.19 4.52
N LEU A 68 -13.06 9.97 4.77
CA LEU A 68 -11.70 9.69 5.22
C LEU A 68 -10.89 9.17 4.04
N TYR A 69 -9.80 9.86 3.71
CA TYR A 69 -8.83 9.42 2.71
C TYR A 69 -7.60 8.83 3.40
N ASN A 70 -7.02 7.80 2.81
CA ASN A 70 -5.77 7.22 3.32
C ASN A 70 -4.51 7.99 2.87
N SER A 71 -4.62 8.84 1.85
CA SER A 71 -3.53 9.65 1.32
C SER A 71 -4.06 10.88 0.58
N GLU A 72 -3.21 11.88 0.46
CA GLU A 72 -3.50 13.06 -0.36
C GLU A 72 -3.61 12.70 -1.85
N GLN A 73 -2.81 11.71 -2.30
CA GLN A 73 -2.93 11.20 -3.66
C GLN A 73 -4.32 10.59 -3.91
N THR A 74 -4.83 9.74 -3.00
CA THR A 74 -6.17 9.15 -3.15
C THR A 74 -7.25 10.23 -3.17
N LYS A 75 -7.12 11.28 -2.34
CA LYS A 75 -8.01 12.43 -2.36
C LYS A 75 -8.00 13.12 -3.72
N ARG A 76 -6.82 13.53 -4.21
CA ARG A 76 -6.68 14.21 -5.51
C ARG A 76 -7.25 13.37 -6.66
N THR A 77 -7.00 12.07 -6.65
CA THR A 77 -7.53 11.15 -7.66
C THR A 77 -9.05 11.06 -7.58
N THR A 78 -9.61 10.96 -6.37
CA THR A 78 -11.08 10.96 -6.19
C THR A 78 -11.70 12.23 -6.71
N GLU A 79 -11.18 13.39 -6.34
CA GLU A 79 -11.68 14.70 -6.76
C GLU A 79 -11.54 14.95 -8.28
N LYS A 80 -10.54 14.32 -8.92
CA LYS A 80 -10.37 14.35 -10.38
C LYS A 80 -11.50 13.61 -11.10
N PHE A 81 -11.89 12.45 -10.61
CA PHE A 81 -12.93 11.63 -11.24
C PHE A 81 -14.35 11.98 -10.76
N PHE A 82 -14.47 12.52 -9.56
CA PHE A 82 -15.72 12.92 -8.90
C PHE A 82 -15.56 14.31 -8.28
N PRO A 83 -15.69 15.39 -9.08
CA PRO A 83 -15.53 16.75 -8.59
C PRO A 83 -16.43 17.12 -7.41
N GLU A 84 -17.59 16.47 -7.29
CA GLU A 84 -18.52 16.62 -6.17
C GLU A 84 -17.93 16.20 -4.82
N ALA A 85 -16.87 15.41 -4.80
CA ALA A 85 -16.20 15.02 -3.58
C ALA A 85 -15.47 16.19 -2.88
N LYS A 86 -15.18 17.27 -3.62
CA LYS A 86 -14.53 18.48 -3.06
C LYS A 86 -15.42 19.23 -2.06
N ASP A 87 -16.74 19.10 -2.23
CA ASP A 87 -17.73 19.81 -1.40
C ASP A 87 -18.09 18.99 -0.15
N ILE A 88 -17.50 17.80 0.04
CA ILE A 88 -17.75 16.93 1.19
C ILE A 88 -16.62 17.14 2.21
N ASP A 89 -16.99 17.29 3.49
CA ASP A 89 -16.03 17.39 4.57
C ASP A 89 -15.11 16.17 4.61
N ASN A 90 -13.80 16.39 4.74
CA ASN A 90 -12.85 15.29 4.62
C ASN A 90 -11.63 15.44 5.52
N VAL A 91 -10.98 14.30 5.77
CA VAL A 91 -9.73 14.22 6.51
C VAL A 91 -8.83 13.13 5.92
N ASN A 92 -7.53 13.36 5.95
CA ASN A 92 -6.54 12.36 5.58
C ASN A 92 -6.05 11.66 6.85
N ALA A 93 -6.33 10.34 6.94
CA ALA A 93 -5.81 9.52 8.02
C ALA A 93 -5.70 8.05 7.57
N TYR A 94 -4.54 7.46 7.74
CA TYR A 94 -4.32 6.05 7.49
C TYR A 94 -3.75 5.37 8.74
N ILE A 95 -4.51 4.48 9.33
CA ILE A 95 -4.14 3.79 10.56
C ILE A 95 -3.36 2.53 10.23
N ILE A 96 -2.12 2.44 10.69
CA ILE A 96 -1.34 1.21 10.65
C ILE A 96 -1.74 0.34 11.83
N SER A 97 -2.40 -0.78 11.53
CA SER A 97 -3.04 -1.63 12.54
C SER A 97 -2.10 -2.34 13.51
N ASN A 98 -0.82 -2.45 13.19
CA ASN A 98 0.15 -3.16 14.01
C ASN A 98 1.45 -2.37 14.16
N PRO A 99 1.55 -1.50 15.18
CA PRO A 99 2.82 -0.85 15.47
C PRO A 99 3.86 -1.90 15.84
N VAL A 100 4.91 -1.99 15.04
CA VAL A 100 6.05 -2.88 15.33
C VAL A 100 6.73 -2.39 16.61
N ARG A 101 6.94 -3.27 17.59
CA ARG A 101 7.62 -2.92 18.84
C ARG A 101 9.09 -2.58 18.58
N LYS A 102 9.64 -1.60 19.31
CA LYS A 102 11.01 -1.06 19.17
C LYS A 102 12.16 -2.06 19.44
N ASN A 103 11.92 -3.30 19.79
CA ASN A 103 12.93 -4.21 20.38
C ASN A 103 13.46 -5.28 19.43
N TRP A 104 13.36 -5.08 18.11
CA TRP A 104 13.97 -6.01 17.16
C TRP A 104 15.42 -5.62 16.89
N ILE A 105 16.33 -6.60 17.06
CA ILE A 105 17.72 -6.44 16.66
C ILE A 105 17.78 -6.62 15.14
N SER A 106 18.16 -5.55 14.44
CA SER A 106 18.34 -5.58 13.00
C SER A 106 19.66 -6.26 12.65
N THR A 107 19.61 -7.29 11.79
CA THR A 107 20.77 -8.03 11.26
C THR A 107 20.78 -7.94 9.73
N ASP A 108 21.88 -8.29 9.09
CA ASP A 108 21.93 -8.46 7.63
C ASP A 108 22.28 -9.92 7.30
N GLU A 109 21.26 -10.68 6.89
CA GLU A 109 21.37 -12.09 6.51
C GLU A 109 21.54 -12.28 4.99
N ASN A 110 21.92 -11.20 4.31
CA ASN A 110 22.29 -11.20 2.90
C ASN A 110 21.16 -11.59 1.93
N TYR A 111 19.94 -11.07 2.14
CA TYR A 111 18.82 -11.27 1.22
C TYR A 111 17.99 -10.00 0.99
N PHE A 112 17.41 -9.91 -0.19
CA PHE A 112 16.30 -9.02 -0.49
C PHE A 112 14.98 -9.65 -0.08
N LEU A 113 14.04 -8.84 0.38
CA LEU A 113 12.73 -9.30 0.80
C LEU A 113 11.62 -8.58 0.05
N TYR A 114 10.64 -9.34 -0.39
CA TYR A 114 9.33 -8.85 -0.83
C TYR A 114 8.25 -9.51 0.02
N ILE A 115 7.28 -8.73 0.51
CA ILE A 115 6.06 -9.24 1.17
C ILE A 115 4.85 -8.49 0.61
N GLY A 116 3.92 -9.23 0.02
CA GLY A 116 2.69 -8.71 -0.57
C GLY A 116 1.92 -9.77 -1.35
N ASN A 117 0.73 -9.46 -1.82
CA ASN A 117 0.01 -10.36 -2.72
C ASN A 117 0.81 -10.61 -4.00
N MET A 118 0.76 -11.84 -4.48
CA MET A 118 1.48 -12.28 -5.67
C MET A 118 0.62 -12.00 -6.89
N GLU A 119 0.69 -10.75 -7.39
CA GLU A 119 -0.10 -10.24 -8.53
C GLU A 119 0.70 -9.24 -9.37
N LYS A 120 0.35 -9.07 -10.66
CA LYS A 120 1.05 -8.15 -11.59
C LYS A 120 1.05 -6.70 -11.14
N ARG A 121 -0.04 -6.23 -10.56
CA ARG A 121 -0.16 -4.87 -10.05
C ARG A 121 0.88 -4.58 -8.96
N LYS A 122 1.25 -5.59 -8.17
CA LYS A 122 2.31 -5.50 -7.16
C LYS A 122 3.73 -5.64 -7.75
N GLY A 123 3.85 -5.78 -9.07
CA GLY A 123 5.13 -5.81 -9.76
C GLY A 123 5.95 -7.08 -9.50
N VAL A 124 5.29 -8.21 -9.17
CA VAL A 124 6.01 -9.47 -8.93
C VAL A 124 6.72 -9.96 -10.18
N ASP A 125 6.14 -9.75 -11.35
CA ASP A 125 6.78 -9.99 -12.65
C ASP A 125 8.06 -9.17 -12.82
N LEU A 126 8.02 -7.90 -12.47
CA LEU A 126 9.17 -7.02 -12.50
C LEU A 126 10.23 -7.42 -11.46
N LEU A 127 9.80 -7.80 -10.24
CA LEU A 127 10.69 -8.28 -9.19
C LEU A 127 11.53 -9.48 -9.65
N ILE A 128 10.86 -10.50 -10.17
CA ILE A 128 11.51 -11.74 -10.60
C ILE A 128 12.50 -11.46 -11.74
N ASN A 129 12.06 -10.77 -12.79
CA ASN A 129 12.91 -10.48 -13.93
C ASN A 129 14.07 -9.52 -13.56
N GLY A 130 13.81 -8.51 -12.73
CA GLY A 130 14.82 -7.60 -12.20
C GLY A 130 15.86 -8.32 -11.34
N TYR A 131 15.42 -9.25 -10.49
CA TYR A 131 16.34 -10.06 -9.67
C TYR A 131 17.20 -11.01 -10.52
N LEU A 132 16.62 -11.72 -11.49
CA LEU A 132 17.41 -12.55 -12.41
C LEU A 132 18.44 -11.71 -13.15
N LYS A 133 18.08 -10.50 -13.59
CA LYS A 133 19.02 -9.56 -14.20
C LYS A 133 20.09 -9.07 -13.21
N TYR A 134 19.74 -8.81 -11.95
CA TYR A 134 20.70 -8.52 -10.89
C TYR A 134 21.73 -9.66 -10.71
N LYS A 135 21.29 -10.92 -10.77
CA LYS A 135 22.19 -12.09 -10.68
C LYS A 135 23.12 -12.18 -11.90
N GLU A 136 22.61 -11.94 -13.11
CA GLU A 136 23.44 -11.86 -14.35
C GLU A 136 24.54 -10.79 -14.23
N LEU A 137 24.26 -9.68 -13.56
CA LEU A 137 25.21 -8.59 -13.34
C LEU A 137 26.17 -8.85 -12.17
N GLY A 138 26.15 -10.05 -11.59
CA GLY A 138 27.08 -10.49 -10.53
C GLY A 138 26.55 -10.28 -9.10
N GLY A 139 25.29 -9.97 -8.94
CA GLY A 139 24.64 -9.84 -7.62
C GLY A 139 24.73 -11.12 -6.77
N LYS A 140 24.94 -10.98 -5.45
CA LYS A 140 25.20 -12.10 -4.54
C LYS A 140 24.13 -12.34 -3.49
N LYS A 141 23.19 -11.38 -3.29
CA LYS A 141 22.13 -11.53 -2.28
C LYS A 141 21.07 -12.48 -2.80
N LYS A 142 20.43 -13.20 -1.86
CA LYS A 142 19.27 -14.05 -2.11
C LYS A 142 18.01 -13.21 -2.26
N LEU A 143 16.93 -13.82 -2.74
CA LEU A 143 15.59 -13.23 -2.79
C LEU A 143 14.60 -14.10 -2.02
N ILE A 144 13.97 -13.52 -1.01
CA ILE A 144 12.83 -14.13 -0.30
C ILE A 144 11.56 -13.39 -0.68
N ILE A 145 10.55 -14.15 -1.12
CA ILE A 145 9.25 -13.64 -1.56
C ILE A 145 8.18 -14.24 -0.66
N GLY A 146 7.36 -13.40 -0.04
CA GLY A 146 6.27 -13.84 0.83
C GLY A 146 4.91 -13.26 0.42
N GLY A 147 3.87 -14.10 0.41
CA GLY A 147 2.50 -13.67 0.15
C GLY A 147 1.66 -14.68 -0.62
N LYS A 148 0.34 -14.51 -0.57
CA LYS A 148 -0.58 -15.41 -1.25
C LYS A 148 -0.56 -15.21 -2.75
N MET A 149 -0.49 -16.31 -3.48
CA MET A 149 -0.63 -16.33 -4.94
C MET A 149 -2.05 -15.92 -5.34
N GLN A 150 -2.15 -14.98 -6.28
CA GLN A 150 -3.42 -14.44 -6.77
C GLN A 150 -3.64 -14.70 -8.27
N GLU A 151 -2.56 -14.94 -9.03
CA GLU A 151 -2.59 -15.06 -10.48
C GLU A 151 -1.75 -16.26 -10.94
N ASP A 152 -2.29 -17.09 -11.85
CA ASP A 152 -1.66 -18.34 -12.29
C ASP A 152 -0.37 -18.10 -13.09
N ASP A 153 -0.31 -17.05 -13.90
CA ASP A 153 0.89 -16.70 -14.66
C ASP A 153 2.03 -16.18 -13.77
N ILE A 154 1.72 -15.46 -12.68
CA ILE A 154 2.70 -15.11 -11.65
C ILE A 154 3.18 -16.37 -10.91
N ASN A 155 2.28 -17.31 -10.64
CA ASN A 155 2.66 -18.59 -10.03
C ASN A 155 3.68 -19.34 -10.89
N THR A 156 3.39 -19.48 -12.19
CA THR A 156 4.30 -20.11 -13.15
C THR A 156 5.65 -19.41 -13.19
N LEU A 157 5.65 -18.08 -13.32
CA LEU A 157 6.87 -17.27 -13.37
C LEU A 157 7.76 -17.45 -12.14
N VAL A 158 7.16 -17.47 -10.94
CA VAL A 158 7.91 -17.65 -9.67
C VAL A 158 8.52 -19.03 -9.60
N HIS A 159 7.77 -20.09 -9.92
CA HIS A 159 8.28 -21.47 -9.92
C HIS A 159 9.39 -21.68 -10.93
N ASP A 160 9.24 -21.18 -12.16
CA ASP A 160 10.27 -21.25 -13.20
C ASP A 160 11.55 -20.51 -12.76
N ALA A 161 11.41 -19.39 -12.07
CA ALA A 161 12.56 -18.65 -11.55
C ALA A 161 13.29 -19.42 -10.42
N MET A 162 12.55 -20.07 -9.52
CA MET A 162 13.12 -20.93 -8.47
C MET A 162 13.85 -22.17 -9.02
N GLU A 163 13.42 -22.67 -10.19
CA GLU A 163 14.15 -23.75 -10.87
C GLU A 163 15.47 -23.25 -11.46
N LYS A 164 15.48 -22.04 -12.00
CA LYS A 164 16.66 -21.39 -12.62
C LYS A 164 17.69 -20.91 -11.61
N ASP A 165 17.23 -20.36 -10.47
CA ASP A 165 18.11 -19.82 -9.42
C ASP A 165 17.65 -20.28 -8.03
N LYS A 166 18.51 -21.07 -7.36
CA LYS A 166 18.23 -21.62 -6.03
C LYS A 166 18.34 -20.60 -4.90
N ASP A 167 18.79 -19.40 -5.20
CA ASP A 167 18.79 -18.27 -4.25
C ASP A 167 17.41 -17.58 -4.14
N ILE A 168 16.42 -17.99 -4.95
CA ILE A 168 15.03 -17.52 -4.84
C ILE A 168 14.26 -18.48 -3.91
N THR A 169 13.61 -17.93 -2.88
CA THR A 169 12.74 -18.67 -1.96
C THR A 169 11.36 -18.04 -1.97
N TYR A 170 10.33 -18.83 -2.25
CA TYR A 170 8.94 -18.41 -2.11
C TYR A 170 8.34 -18.99 -0.83
N LEU A 171 7.75 -18.11 -0.05
CA LEU A 171 6.94 -18.42 1.14
C LEU A 171 5.49 -18.03 0.81
N ASP A 172 4.54 -18.95 0.98
CA ASP A 172 3.12 -18.64 0.84
C ASP A 172 2.70 -17.65 1.94
N TYR A 173 1.70 -17.90 2.69
CA TYR A 173 1.29 -17.05 3.80
C TYR A 173 2.39 -16.89 4.84
N VAL A 174 2.79 -15.64 5.07
CA VAL A 174 3.79 -15.29 6.09
C VAL A 174 3.07 -14.81 7.35
N ALA A 175 3.13 -15.60 8.41
CA ALA A 175 2.57 -15.24 9.70
C ALA A 175 3.24 -13.99 10.27
N HIS A 176 2.50 -13.22 11.09
CA HIS A 176 2.95 -11.91 11.60
C HIS A 176 4.35 -11.96 12.25
N ASN A 177 4.60 -12.88 13.17
CA ASN A 177 5.92 -12.99 13.82
C ASN A 177 7.03 -13.31 12.83
N LYS A 178 6.77 -14.21 11.87
CA LYS A 178 7.75 -14.53 10.81
C LYS A 178 8.03 -13.34 9.90
N LYS A 179 7.01 -12.53 9.60
CA LYS A 179 7.17 -11.28 8.87
C LYS A 179 8.15 -10.33 9.58
N LEU A 180 8.01 -10.18 10.89
CA LEU A 180 8.90 -9.32 11.68
C LEU A 180 10.35 -9.84 11.70
N GLU A 181 10.56 -11.16 11.82
CA GLU A 181 11.90 -11.78 11.71
C GLU A 181 12.52 -11.48 10.33
N LEU A 182 11.75 -11.69 9.27
CA LEU A 182 12.20 -11.40 7.90
C LEU A 182 12.54 -9.91 7.69
N TYR A 183 11.76 -9.00 8.26
CA TYR A 183 12.09 -7.58 8.22
C TYR A 183 13.39 -7.26 8.97
N ALA A 184 13.62 -7.90 10.11
CA ALA A 184 14.85 -7.70 10.90
C ALA A 184 16.10 -8.23 10.20
N GLY A 185 16.01 -9.36 9.49
CA GLY A 185 17.16 -10.04 8.85
C GLY A 185 17.50 -9.57 7.44
N MET A 186 16.60 -8.90 6.72
CA MET A 186 16.84 -8.53 5.32
C MET A 186 17.94 -7.47 5.13
N SER A 187 18.62 -7.52 3.98
CA SER A 187 19.53 -6.45 3.55
C SER A 187 18.76 -5.22 3.05
N ALA A 188 17.69 -5.44 2.27
CA ALA A 188 16.78 -4.40 1.82
C ALA A 188 15.40 -5.00 1.48
N PHE A 189 14.38 -4.16 1.61
CA PHE A 189 13.02 -4.46 1.15
C PHE A 189 12.86 -4.01 -0.30
N VAL A 190 12.32 -4.87 -1.16
CA VAL A 190 12.07 -4.54 -2.57
C VAL A 190 10.57 -4.50 -2.82
N PHE A 191 10.04 -3.34 -3.21
CA PHE A 191 8.60 -3.12 -3.36
C PHE A 191 8.27 -2.47 -4.72
N PRO A 192 8.31 -3.24 -5.81
CA PRO A 192 8.22 -2.73 -7.19
C PRO A 192 6.77 -2.58 -7.67
N SER A 193 5.86 -2.21 -6.77
CA SER A 193 4.44 -2.05 -7.09
C SER A 193 4.22 -1.06 -8.22
N LYS A 194 3.29 -1.37 -9.12
CA LYS A 194 2.87 -0.54 -10.25
C LYS A 194 1.72 0.40 -9.88
N ALA A 195 0.98 0.09 -8.81
CA ALA A 195 -0.08 0.93 -8.26
C ALA A 195 -0.30 0.64 -6.77
N GLU A 196 -0.36 1.71 -5.97
CA GLU A 196 -0.61 1.66 -4.52
C GLU A 196 -1.52 2.82 -4.07
N GLY A 197 -2.45 2.50 -3.18
CA GLY A 197 -3.24 3.53 -2.50
C GLY A 197 -2.53 4.13 -1.29
N PHE A 198 -1.57 3.38 -0.70
CA PHE A 198 -0.77 3.83 0.42
C PHE A 198 0.62 3.17 0.43
N GLY A 199 0.72 1.85 0.69
CA GLY A 199 2.00 1.17 0.80
C GLY A 199 2.39 0.83 2.24
N MET A 200 1.45 0.24 3.01
CA MET A 200 1.70 -0.17 4.42
C MET A 200 3.03 -0.87 4.67
N PRO A 201 3.48 -1.83 3.83
CA PRO A 201 4.74 -2.51 4.07
C PRO A 201 5.94 -1.58 4.14
N ILE A 202 5.94 -0.47 3.39
CA ILE A 202 7.02 0.53 3.43
C ILE A 202 7.15 1.12 4.84
N ILE A 203 6.04 1.57 5.42
CA ILE A 203 6.04 2.16 6.78
C ILE A 203 6.37 1.10 7.85
N GLU A 204 5.93 -0.15 7.65
CA GLU A 204 6.31 -1.26 8.53
C GLU A 204 7.84 -1.48 8.52
N VAL A 205 8.46 -1.47 7.32
CA VAL A 205 9.90 -1.69 7.13
C VAL A 205 10.74 -0.55 7.68
N MET A 206 10.29 0.71 7.53
CA MET A 206 10.99 1.86 8.10
C MET A 206 11.24 1.72 9.61
N ARG A 207 10.36 1.00 10.32
CA ARG A 207 10.54 0.70 11.75
C ARG A 207 11.75 -0.18 12.08
N PHE A 208 12.27 -0.89 11.09
CA PHE A 208 13.45 -1.75 11.25
C PHE A 208 14.74 -1.05 10.79
N ASN A 209 14.67 0.22 10.38
CA ASN A 209 15.79 0.98 9.83
C ASN A 209 16.47 0.22 8.68
N LYS A 210 15.66 -0.37 7.80
CA LYS A 210 16.15 -1.12 6.64
C LYS A 210 16.03 -0.31 5.36
N PRO A 211 17.02 -0.41 4.46
CA PRO A 211 16.91 0.17 3.13
C PRO A 211 15.67 -0.34 2.39
N ILE A 212 15.01 0.55 1.68
CA ILE A 212 13.85 0.23 0.85
C ILE A 212 14.18 0.59 -0.59
N ILE A 213 13.88 -0.32 -1.51
CA ILE A 213 13.95 -0.15 -2.95
C ILE A 213 12.53 -0.24 -3.49
N ALA A 214 11.99 0.84 -4.02
CA ALA A 214 10.62 0.88 -4.52
C ALA A 214 10.54 1.53 -5.91
N SER A 215 9.43 1.31 -6.61
CA SER A 215 9.10 2.11 -7.80
C SER A 215 8.88 3.57 -7.44
N ASN A 216 9.11 4.49 -8.37
CA ASN A 216 8.93 5.93 -8.17
C ASN A 216 7.44 6.37 -8.24
N LEU A 217 6.56 5.68 -7.52
CA LEU A 217 5.16 6.08 -7.41
C LEU A 217 5.04 7.34 -6.54
N PRO A 218 4.22 8.34 -6.95
CA PRO A 218 4.02 9.57 -6.18
C PRO A 218 3.57 9.34 -4.73
N ILE A 219 2.79 8.28 -4.48
CA ILE A 219 2.38 7.91 -3.13
C ILE A 219 3.56 7.55 -2.23
N PHE A 220 4.62 6.96 -2.77
CA PHE A 220 5.79 6.60 -1.98
C PHE A 220 6.58 7.83 -1.56
N ASP A 221 6.70 8.85 -2.43
CA ASP A 221 7.26 10.14 -2.05
C ASP A 221 6.43 10.82 -0.96
N GLU A 222 5.09 10.80 -1.09
CA GLU A 222 4.17 11.36 -0.09
C GLU A 222 4.34 10.72 1.30
N ILE A 223 4.42 9.38 1.35
CA ILE A 223 4.43 8.68 2.64
C ILE A 223 5.82 8.57 3.28
N THR A 224 6.89 8.76 2.50
CA THR A 224 8.29 8.58 2.98
C THR A 224 9.13 9.86 2.98
N ASP A 225 8.57 10.99 2.50
CA ASP A 225 9.30 12.23 2.26
C ASP A 225 10.55 12.02 1.36
N GLY A 226 10.48 11.07 0.42
CA GLY A 226 11.57 10.72 -0.48
C GLY A 226 12.76 9.98 0.18
N ASN A 227 12.65 9.53 1.43
CA ASN A 227 13.74 8.87 2.17
C ASN A 227 13.93 7.40 1.83
N ILE A 228 13.67 6.97 0.61
CA ILE A 228 13.88 5.60 0.14
C ILE A 228 14.61 5.59 -1.21
N ASN A 229 15.16 4.43 -1.59
CA ASN A 229 15.73 4.25 -2.91
C ASN A 229 14.60 3.99 -3.91
N THR A 230 14.53 4.76 -5.00
CA THR A 230 13.50 4.57 -6.03
C THR A 230 14.11 4.29 -7.40
N PHE A 231 13.41 3.51 -8.22
CA PHE A 231 13.72 3.29 -9.62
C PHE A 231 12.57 3.74 -10.51
N ASP A 232 12.90 4.13 -11.75
CA ASP A 232 11.89 4.64 -12.68
C ASP A 232 10.99 3.53 -13.22
N LEU A 233 9.68 3.71 -13.03
CA LEU A 233 8.62 2.85 -13.54
C LEU A 233 8.03 3.37 -14.87
N TYR A 234 8.26 4.64 -15.23
CA TYR A 234 7.64 5.31 -16.38
C TYR A 234 8.48 5.19 -17.66
N CYS A 235 9.01 4.00 -17.91
CA CYS A 235 9.81 3.67 -19.07
C CYS A 235 9.40 2.30 -19.64
N SER A 236 10.08 1.80 -20.66
CA SER A 236 9.77 0.49 -21.23
C SER A 236 9.98 -0.65 -20.23
N ALA A 237 9.29 -1.78 -20.42
CA ALA A 237 9.40 -2.93 -19.51
C ALA A 237 10.85 -3.43 -19.37
N ASP A 238 11.62 -3.44 -20.46
CA ASP A 238 13.03 -3.84 -20.42
C ASP A 238 13.89 -2.84 -19.64
N GLU A 239 13.58 -1.55 -19.72
CA GLU A 239 14.27 -0.53 -18.94
C GLU A 239 13.89 -0.61 -17.46
N GLN A 240 12.62 -0.87 -17.10
CA GLN A 240 12.20 -1.11 -15.72
C GLN A 240 13.00 -2.26 -15.09
N ILE A 241 13.15 -3.38 -15.80
CA ILE A 241 13.95 -4.54 -15.37
C ILE A 241 15.40 -4.15 -15.12
N LYS A 242 16.01 -3.41 -16.06
CA LYS A 242 17.40 -2.93 -15.93
C LYS A 242 17.56 -1.96 -14.77
N ASN A 243 16.64 -1.01 -14.63
CA ASN A 243 16.66 -0.01 -13.56
C ASN A 243 16.54 -0.68 -12.18
N LEU A 244 15.62 -1.64 -12.03
CA LEU A 244 15.50 -2.41 -10.79
C LEU A 244 16.78 -3.21 -10.50
N ALA A 245 17.35 -3.91 -11.49
CA ALA A 245 18.59 -4.66 -11.30
C ALA A 245 19.77 -3.76 -10.90
N GLN A 246 19.90 -2.58 -11.53
CA GLN A 246 20.96 -1.63 -11.24
C GLN A 246 20.83 -1.04 -9.82
N ILE A 247 19.63 -0.68 -9.40
CA ILE A 247 19.45 -0.16 -8.05
C ILE A 247 19.66 -1.25 -7.00
N MET A 248 19.28 -2.51 -7.26
CA MET A 248 19.58 -3.64 -6.38
C MET A 248 21.10 -3.87 -6.20
N LEU A 249 21.93 -3.52 -7.20
CA LEU A 249 23.39 -3.56 -7.08
C LEU A 249 23.95 -2.38 -6.27
N ASN A 250 23.34 -1.19 -6.38
CA ASN A 250 23.96 0.07 -5.99
C ASN A 250 23.10 0.91 -5.03
N TYR A 251 22.07 0.32 -4.39
CA TYR A 251 21.21 1.08 -3.48
C TYR A 251 22.00 1.66 -2.30
N ASN A 252 21.53 2.81 -1.82
CA ASN A 252 22.08 3.40 -0.61
C ASN A 252 21.72 2.54 0.60
N THR A 253 22.72 1.99 1.25
CA THR A 253 22.57 1.18 2.47
C THR A 253 22.45 2.02 3.74
N ASN A 254 22.85 3.30 3.68
CA ASN A 254 22.72 4.22 4.82
C ASN A 254 21.28 4.72 4.92
N VAL A 255 20.64 4.44 6.03
CA VAL A 255 19.29 4.89 6.36
C VAL A 255 19.40 6.06 7.32
N ASP A 256 18.68 7.14 7.04
CA ASP A 256 18.48 8.20 8.04
C ASP A 256 17.40 7.75 9.03
N GLU A 257 17.85 7.19 10.15
CA GLU A 257 16.96 6.66 11.19
C GLU A 257 16.03 7.73 11.78
N SER A 258 16.49 8.98 11.86
CA SER A 258 15.69 10.08 12.39
C SER A 258 14.57 10.48 11.42
N ALA A 259 14.85 10.49 10.11
CA ALA A 259 13.86 10.71 9.08
C ALA A 259 12.83 9.57 9.06
N TYR A 260 13.26 8.31 9.17
CA TYR A 260 12.38 7.17 9.25
C TYR A 260 11.49 7.23 10.50
N GLU A 261 12.03 7.56 11.66
CA GLU A 261 11.26 7.71 12.90
C GLU A 261 10.21 8.83 12.76
N ALA A 262 10.56 9.96 12.18
CA ALA A 262 9.64 11.06 11.93
C ALA A 262 8.47 10.66 11.02
N VAL A 263 8.75 9.93 9.94
CA VAL A 263 7.74 9.37 9.04
C VAL A 263 6.82 8.42 9.79
N VAL A 264 7.38 7.41 10.45
CA VAL A 264 6.61 6.38 11.17
C VAL A 264 5.72 7.00 12.23
N ASN A 265 6.20 8.01 12.97
CA ASN A 265 5.43 8.69 14.02
C ASN A 265 4.19 9.42 13.49
N ARG A 266 4.14 9.76 12.18
CA ARG A 266 2.93 10.32 11.56
C ARG A 266 1.78 9.32 11.48
N TYR A 267 2.10 8.04 11.36
CA TYR A 267 1.13 6.96 11.11
C TYR A 267 0.87 6.08 12.34
N LEU A 268 1.21 6.56 13.54
CA LEU A 268 0.88 5.88 14.78
C LEU A 268 -0.64 5.86 15.02
N PRO A 269 -1.20 4.75 15.48
CA PRO A 269 -2.64 4.63 15.74
C PRO A 269 -3.19 5.72 16.68
N GLU A 270 -2.41 6.08 17.71
CA GLU A 270 -2.82 7.10 18.71
C GLU A 270 -2.97 8.48 18.06
N ARG A 271 -2.03 8.83 17.16
CA ARG A 271 -2.07 10.11 16.45
C ARG A 271 -3.21 10.17 15.44
N LEU A 272 -3.33 9.14 14.63
CA LEU A 272 -4.34 9.08 13.57
C LEU A 272 -5.74 8.90 14.17
N GLY A 273 -5.87 8.10 15.23
CA GLY A 273 -7.12 7.97 15.97
C GLY A 273 -7.59 9.29 16.54
N LYS A 274 -6.67 10.13 17.06
CA LYS A 274 -6.99 11.48 17.51
C LYS A 274 -7.46 12.38 16.36
N ILE A 275 -6.80 12.36 15.21
CA ILE A 275 -7.21 13.13 14.02
C ILE A 275 -8.64 12.78 13.62
N VAL A 276 -8.96 11.49 13.50
CA VAL A 276 -10.31 11.03 13.14
C VAL A 276 -11.33 11.42 14.22
N TYR A 277 -10.97 11.26 15.50
CA TYR A 277 -11.85 11.63 16.63
C TYR A 277 -12.17 13.13 16.62
N ASP A 278 -11.15 13.98 16.47
CA ASP A 278 -11.31 15.44 16.45
C ASP A 278 -12.15 15.87 15.22
N PHE A 279 -11.94 15.26 14.06
CA PHE A 279 -12.72 15.52 12.85
C PHE A 279 -14.20 15.19 13.04
N VAL A 280 -14.50 13.99 13.54
CA VAL A 280 -15.88 13.55 13.78
C VAL A 280 -16.58 14.43 14.82
N ASN A 281 -15.91 14.80 15.92
CA ASN A 281 -16.51 15.64 16.95
C ASN A 281 -16.63 17.10 16.50
N GLY A 282 -15.68 17.63 15.74
CA GLY A 282 -15.80 18.96 15.13
C GLY A 282 -17.03 19.06 14.22
N TYR A 283 -17.27 18.03 13.44
CA TYR A 283 -18.47 17.95 12.59
C TYR A 283 -19.77 17.88 13.38
N ARG A 284 -19.82 17.14 14.50
CA ARG A 284 -21.01 17.06 15.40
C ARG A 284 -21.35 18.39 16.03
N ASN A 285 -20.38 19.23 16.35
CA ASN A 285 -20.58 20.50 17.05
C ASN A 285 -20.97 21.66 16.12
N ASN A 286 -20.72 21.54 14.82
CA ASN A 286 -20.97 22.59 13.83
C ASN A 286 -22.28 22.38 13.02
N ASN A 287 -22.95 21.26 13.20
CA ASN A 287 -24.20 20.86 12.54
C ASN A 287 -25.20 20.27 13.53
#